data_14afd6a805125b24bfff90b79f3487e4
#
_entry.id   14afd6a805125b24bfff90b79f3487e4
#
_cell.length_a   1.000
_cell.length_b   1.000
_cell.length_c   1.000
_cell.angle_alpha   90.00
_cell.angle_beta   90.00
_cell.angle_gamma   90.00
#
_symmetry.space_group_name_H-M   'P 1'
#
loop_
_entity.id
_entity.type
_entity.pdbx_description
1 polymer ?
#
loop_
_entity_poly.entity_id
_entity_poly.type
_entity_poly.pdbx_seq_one_letter_code
_entity_poly.pdbx_strand_id
1 'polypeptide(L)'
;MPGRKRHSWRLNIILDTSGSMSDEIPFALGAIADFCGITGVEEIRLVQCDTVVTSDEVLSPGELADYQVSGYGGSDLTPALLALAKDHRVTAALVITDGDIGYPGEPVPYAVLWALPRSSTAFQPSYGRVITMHREGSP
;
A
#
# COMPACT_ATOMS: atom_id res chain seq x y z
N MET A 1 17.00 29.06 -4.63
CA MET A 1 17.23 28.51 -4.54
C MET A 1 17.23 27.99 -4.75
N PRO A 2 17.51 28.43 -5.18
CA PRO A 2 17.48 27.47 -5.61
C PRO A 2 17.53 26.60 -4.83
N GLY A 3 17.86 26.62 -4.90
CA GLY A 3 17.85 25.54 -4.33
C GLY A 3 17.02 25.03 -3.41
N ARG A 4 16.26 25.52 -3.24
CA ARG A 4 15.46 25.03 -2.46
C ARG A 4 15.00 23.79 -2.85
N LYS A 5 15.40 22.80 -2.27
CA LYS A 5 14.99 21.57 -2.61
C LYS A 5 13.69 21.35 -2.02
N ARG A 6 12.76 21.01 -2.78
CA ARG A 6 11.54 20.65 -2.34
C ARG A 6 11.64 19.34 -1.80
N HIS A 7 11.14 19.03 -0.66
CA HIS A 7 11.08 17.69 -0.17
C HIS A 7 10.05 16.94 -0.96
N SER A 8 10.50 15.95 -1.68
CA SER A 8 9.61 15.11 -2.41
C SER A 8 8.98 14.18 -1.45
N TRP A 9 7.69 14.16 -1.35
CA TRP A 9 6.97 13.21 -0.56
C TRP A 9 6.91 11.92 -1.32
N ARG A 10 7.34 10.87 -0.69
CA ARG A 10 7.21 9.53 -1.25
C ARG A 10 6.11 8.84 -0.49
N LEU A 11 5.13 8.34 -1.23
CA LEU A 11 4.07 7.55 -0.64
C LEU A 11 4.51 6.10 -0.64
N ASN A 12 4.65 5.50 0.54
CA ASN A 12 5.07 4.11 0.67
C ASN A 12 3.83 3.24 0.74
N ILE A 13 3.70 2.30 -0.18
CA ILE A 13 2.52 1.46 -0.29
C ILE A 13 2.92 -0.01 -0.31
N ILE A 14 2.24 -0.81 0.48
CA ILE A 14 2.30 -2.26 0.38
C ILE A 14 0.99 -2.70 -0.24
N LEU A 15 1.07 -3.41 -1.35
CA LEU A 15 -0.10 -3.91 -2.06
C LEU A 15 -0.17 -5.42 -1.87
N ASP A 16 -1.22 -5.87 -1.22
CA ASP A 16 -1.51 -7.28 -1.03
C ASP A 16 -1.92 -7.85 -2.38
N THR A 17 -1.11 -8.76 -2.92
CA THR A 17 -1.39 -9.37 -4.21
C THR A 17 -1.79 -10.83 -4.05
N SER A 18 -2.36 -11.20 -2.90
CA SER A 18 -2.92 -12.54 -2.72
C SER A 18 -4.08 -12.75 -3.69
N GLY A 19 -4.43 -14.01 -3.90
CA GLY A 19 -5.47 -14.35 -4.87
C GLY A 19 -6.81 -13.67 -4.59
N SER A 20 -7.15 -13.50 -3.31
CA SER A 20 -8.41 -12.86 -2.94
C SER A 20 -8.46 -11.38 -3.30
N MET A 21 -7.31 -10.78 -3.59
CA MET A 21 -7.24 -9.36 -3.96
C MET A 21 -7.37 -9.11 -5.45
N SER A 22 -7.36 -10.17 -6.28
CA SER A 22 -7.26 -9.98 -7.73
C SER A 22 -8.32 -9.05 -8.31
N ASP A 23 -9.55 -9.12 -7.81
CA ASP A 23 -10.62 -8.27 -8.32
C ASP A 23 -10.58 -6.86 -7.74
N GLU A 24 -9.82 -6.66 -6.68
CA GLU A 24 -9.74 -5.35 -6.02
C GLU A 24 -8.57 -4.50 -6.51
N ILE A 25 -7.61 -5.12 -7.19
CA ILE A 25 -6.39 -4.43 -7.60
C ILE A 25 -6.66 -3.23 -8.50
N PRO A 26 -7.48 -3.34 -9.56
CA PRO A 26 -7.71 -2.17 -10.42
C PRO A 26 -8.30 -0.98 -9.67
N PHE A 27 -9.22 -1.25 -8.75
CA PHE A 27 -9.81 -0.20 -7.93
C PHE A 27 -8.74 0.43 -7.04
N ALA A 28 -7.88 -0.41 -6.44
CA ALA A 28 -6.83 0.09 -5.56
C ALA A 28 -5.84 0.98 -6.31
N LEU A 29 -5.40 0.55 -7.48
CA LEU A 29 -4.46 1.34 -8.27
C LEU A 29 -5.07 2.67 -8.70
N GLY A 30 -6.34 2.66 -9.08
CA GLY A 30 -7.04 3.88 -9.44
C GLY A 30 -7.17 4.84 -8.27
N ALA A 31 -7.44 4.31 -7.08
CA ALA A 31 -7.56 5.15 -5.88
C ALA A 31 -6.22 5.78 -5.52
N ILE A 32 -5.12 5.05 -5.69
CA ILE A 32 -3.78 5.59 -5.46
C ILE A 32 -3.50 6.72 -6.43
N ALA A 33 -3.81 6.52 -7.71
CA ALA A 33 -3.57 7.53 -8.73
C ALA A 33 -4.37 8.80 -8.42
N ASP A 34 -5.63 8.66 -8.03
CA ASP A 34 -6.48 9.79 -7.68
C ASP A 34 -5.92 10.55 -6.47
N PHE A 35 -5.50 9.82 -5.46
CA PHE A 35 -4.93 10.44 -4.26
C PHE A 35 -3.68 11.25 -4.63
N CYS A 36 -2.83 10.71 -5.46
CA CYS A 36 -1.61 11.41 -5.88
C CYS A 36 -1.95 12.66 -6.70
N GLY A 37 -2.99 12.58 -7.54
CA GLY A 37 -3.43 13.73 -8.32
C GLY A 37 -3.94 14.86 -7.44
N ILE A 38 -4.64 14.52 -6.38
CA ILE A 38 -5.21 15.54 -5.47
C ILE A 38 -4.11 16.12 -4.58
N THR A 39 -3.19 15.30 -4.10
CA THR A 39 -2.21 15.72 -3.10
C THR A 39 -0.91 16.22 -3.68
N GLY A 40 -0.67 15.97 -4.97
CA GLY A 40 0.58 16.38 -5.60
C GLY A 40 1.75 15.45 -5.31
N VAL A 41 1.49 14.26 -4.80
CA VAL A 41 2.54 13.27 -4.58
C VAL A 41 3.08 12.82 -5.94
N GLU A 42 4.38 12.87 -6.12
CA GLU A 42 5.01 12.55 -7.40
C GLU A 42 5.80 11.27 -7.39
N GLU A 43 6.00 10.67 -6.23
CA GLU A 43 6.81 9.47 -6.11
C GLU A 43 6.13 8.46 -5.21
N ILE A 44 6.04 7.22 -5.68
CA ILE A 44 5.42 6.14 -4.94
C ILE A 44 6.42 5.00 -4.83
N ARG A 45 6.64 4.49 -3.63
CA ARG A 45 7.33 3.23 -3.48
C ARG A 45 6.25 2.17 -3.32
N LEU A 46 6.16 1.26 -4.26
CA LEU A 46 5.11 0.25 -4.29
C LEU A 46 5.73 -1.13 -4.12
N VAL A 47 5.38 -1.78 -3.02
CA VAL A 47 5.88 -3.10 -2.69
C VAL A 47 4.74 -4.08 -2.85
N GLN A 48 4.87 -5.00 -3.80
CA GLN A 48 3.90 -6.06 -4.00
C GLN A 48 4.28 -7.25 -3.15
N CYS A 49 3.31 -7.84 -2.48
CA CYS A 49 3.57 -8.98 -1.61
C CYS A 49 2.36 -9.90 -1.55
N ASP A 50 2.59 -11.19 -1.73
CA ASP A 50 1.61 -12.21 -1.39
C ASP A 50 2.10 -12.95 -0.14
N THR A 51 2.98 -13.93 -0.26
CA THR A 51 3.70 -14.50 0.87
C THR A 51 5.17 -14.12 0.82
N VAL A 52 5.59 -13.52 -0.31
CA VAL A 52 6.94 -12.98 -0.48
C VAL A 52 6.80 -11.65 -1.19
N VAL A 53 7.81 -10.82 -1.08
CA VAL A 53 7.86 -9.59 -1.86
C VAL A 53 8.17 -9.97 -3.30
N THR A 54 7.25 -9.69 -4.21
CA THR A 54 7.42 -9.99 -5.63
C THR A 54 7.94 -8.80 -6.40
N SER A 55 7.77 -7.59 -5.89
CA SER A 55 8.25 -6.38 -6.55
C SER A 55 8.36 -5.26 -5.52
N ASP A 56 9.37 -4.43 -5.67
CA ASP A 56 9.59 -3.27 -4.79
C ASP A 56 10.18 -2.20 -5.68
N GLU A 57 9.35 -1.26 -6.12
CA GLU A 57 9.73 -0.28 -7.12
C GLU A 57 9.34 1.13 -6.71
N VAL A 58 10.08 2.09 -7.21
CA VAL A 58 9.71 3.51 -7.08
C VAL A 58 9.13 3.95 -8.41
N LEU A 59 7.93 4.47 -8.38
CA LEU A 59 7.16 4.83 -9.57
C LEU A 59 6.66 6.24 -9.50
N SER A 60 6.35 6.82 -10.66
CA SER A 60 5.52 8.03 -10.71
C SER A 60 4.04 7.60 -10.80
N PRO A 61 3.09 8.45 -10.38
CA PRO A 61 1.68 8.07 -10.44
C PRO A 61 1.19 7.70 -11.84
N GLY A 62 1.77 8.31 -12.87
CA GLY A 62 1.37 8.00 -14.25
C GLY A 62 1.67 6.58 -14.67
N GLU A 63 2.59 5.91 -13.97
CA GLU A 63 2.93 4.54 -14.32
C GLU A 63 1.94 3.53 -13.78
N LEU A 64 1.01 3.95 -12.93
CA LEU A 64 0.04 3.03 -12.33
C LEU A 64 -0.99 2.52 -13.32
N ALA A 65 -1.27 3.28 -14.38
CA ALA A 65 -2.30 2.89 -15.35
C ALA A 65 -1.96 1.57 -16.04
N ASP A 66 -0.67 1.33 -16.29
CA ASP A 66 -0.23 0.12 -16.96
C ASP A 66 0.55 -0.79 -16.02
N TYR A 67 0.37 -0.61 -14.73
CA TYR A 67 1.18 -1.34 -13.76
C TYR A 67 0.82 -2.82 -13.76
N GLN A 68 1.84 -3.66 -13.76
CA GLN A 68 1.66 -5.10 -13.78
C GLN A 68 1.78 -5.66 -12.39
N VAL A 69 0.79 -6.44 -11.99
CA VAL A 69 0.75 -7.05 -10.68
C VAL A 69 1.00 -8.55 -10.84
N SER A 70 1.84 -9.10 -9.97
CA SER A 70 2.14 -10.51 -9.98
C SER A 70 2.01 -11.06 -8.57
N GLY A 71 1.96 -12.37 -8.47
CA GLY A 71 1.81 -13.05 -7.20
C GLY A 71 0.58 -13.93 -7.21
N TYR A 72 -0.50 -13.43 -6.61
CA TYR A 72 -1.79 -14.14 -6.49
C TYR A 72 -1.68 -15.48 -5.74
N GLY A 73 -0.69 -15.57 -4.84
CA GLY A 73 -0.53 -16.73 -3.96
C GLY A 73 -1.28 -16.55 -2.65
N GLY A 74 -0.67 -16.99 -1.58
CA GLY A 74 -1.22 -16.82 -0.23
C GLY A 74 -1.12 -15.38 0.24
N SER A 75 -1.34 -15.15 1.53
CA SER A 75 -1.35 -13.79 2.03
C SER A 75 -0.64 -13.66 3.37
N ASP A 76 0.60 -13.26 3.31
CA ASP A 76 1.39 -12.93 4.48
C ASP A 76 2.22 -11.71 4.13
N LEU A 77 1.86 -10.57 4.68
CA LEU A 77 2.52 -9.30 4.35
C LEU A 77 3.72 -9.01 5.24
N THR A 78 4.09 -9.95 6.13
CA THR A 78 5.24 -9.78 7.00
C THR A 78 6.51 -9.40 6.22
N PRO A 79 6.85 -10.09 5.11
CA PRO A 79 8.09 -9.71 4.40
C PRO A 79 8.08 -8.27 3.91
N ALA A 80 6.95 -7.78 3.43
CA ALA A 80 6.86 -6.41 2.94
C ALA A 80 6.95 -5.40 4.07
N LEU A 81 6.26 -5.67 5.17
CA LEU A 81 6.29 -4.76 6.31
C LEU A 81 7.70 -4.68 6.90
N LEU A 82 8.41 -5.80 6.95
CA LEU A 82 9.78 -5.80 7.45
C LEU A 82 10.76 -5.19 6.45
N ALA A 83 10.49 -5.31 5.16
CA ALA A 83 11.34 -4.67 4.15
C ALA A 83 11.31 -3.16 4.30
N LEU A 84 10.13 -2.58 4.52
CA LEU A 84 10.03 -1.14 4.75
C LEU A 84 10.66 -0.74 6.08
N ALA A 85 10.66 -1.62 7.07
CA ALA A 85 11.24 -1.31 8.37
C ALA A 85 12.75 -1.14 8.30
N LYS A 86 13.39 -1.65 7.27
CA LYS A 86 14.84 -1.50 7.09
C LYS A 86 15.22 -0.13 6.57
N ASP A 87 14.26 0.65 6.11
CA ASP A 87 14.52 1.98 5.57
C ASP A 87 14.11 3.01 6.61
N HIS A 88 15.08 3.62 7.26
CA HIS A 88 14.83 4.59 8.32
C HIS A 88 14.09 5.83 7.86
N ARG A 89 14.02 6.06 6.56
CA ARG A 89 13.30 7.22 6.01
C ARG A 89 11.81 6.99 5.96
N VAL A 90 11.36 5.73 6.09
CA VAL A 90 9.93 5.41 6.06
C VAL A 90 9.33 5.76 7.40
N THR A 91 8.41 6.72 7.41
CA THR A 91 7.72 7.13 8.62
C THR A 91 6.26 6.69 8.63
N ALA A 92 5.73 6.31 7.47
CA ALA A 92 4.35 5.84 7.35
C ALA A 92 4.22 4.98 6.11
N ALA A 93 3.31 4.03 6.15
CA ALA A 93 3.01 3.17 5.01
C ALA A 93 1.51 2.95 4.92
N LEU A 94 1.03 2.89 3.69
CA LEU A 94 -0.35 2.54 3.38
C LEU A 94 -0.33 1.08 2.95
N VAL A 95 -1.08 0.23 3.64
CA VAL A 95 -1.16 -1.19 3.33
C VAL A 95 -2.53 -1.48 2.76
N ILE A 96 -2.59 -1.87 1.50
CA ILE A 96 -3.85 -2.15 0.83
C ILE A 96 -4.07 -3.65 0.82
N THR A 97 -5.10 -4.11 1.51
CA THR A 97 -5.35 -5.53 1.72
C THR A 97 -6.83 -5.76 2.02
N ASP A 98 -7.30 -6.99 1.81
CA ASP A 98 -8.65 -7.37 2.25
C ASP A 98 -8.67 -7.77 3.73
N GLY A 99 -7.53 -7.78 4.38
CA GLY A 99 -7.45 -8.05 5.82
C GLY A 99 -7.26 -9.52 6.19
N ASP A 100 -7.33 -10.41 5.21
CA ASP A 100 -7.15 -11.84 5.49
C ASP A 100 -5.66 -12.18 5.28
N ILE A 101 -4.83 -11.73 6.20
CA ILE A 101 -3.38 -11.74 6.04
C ILE A 101 -2.66 -12.11 7.32
N GLY A 102 -1.43 -12.63 7.14
CA GLY A 102 -0.46 -12.64 8.22
C GLY A 102 0.28 -11.31 8.25
N TYR A 103 0.71 -10.87 9.40
CA TYR A 103 1.52 -9.68 9.56
C TYR A 103 2.29 -9.78 10.89
N PRO A 104 3.36 -8.97 11.07
CA PRO A 104 4.16 -9.08 12.29
C PRO A 104 3.31 -8.83 13.53
N GLY A 105 3.52 -9.64 14.56
CA GLY A 105 2.77 -9.49 15.80
C GLY A 105 3.18 -8.26 16.60
N GLU A 106 4.41 -7.79 16.38
CA GLU A 106 4.89 -6.58 17.04
C GLU A 106 4.81 -5.39 16.11
N PRO A 107 4.53 -4.19 16.62
CA PRO A 107 4.45 -3.03 15.77
C PRO A 107 5.75 -2.76 15.03
N VAL A 108 5.63 -2.31 13.79
CA VAL A 108 6.78 -1.88 12.98
C VAL A 108 7.14 -0.44 13.36
N PRO A 109 8.36 0.03 13.02
CA PRO A 109 8.83 1.35 13.48
C PRO A 109 8.29 2.54 12.70
N TYR A 110 7.18 2.36 11.97
CA TYR A 110 6.53 3.44 11.23
C TYR A 110 5.02 3.32 11.41
N ALA A 111 4.30 4.38 11.09
CA ALA A 111 2.85 4.36 11.20
C ALA A 111 2.26 3.51 10.07
N VAL A 112 1.25 2.72 10.38
CA VAL A 112 0.60 1.86 9.40
C VAL A 112 -0.86 2.28 9.25
N LEU A 113 -1.27 2.49 8.00
CA LEU A 113 -2.66 2.72 7.66
C LEU A 113 -3.11 1.53 6.83
N TRP A 114 -4.00 0.73 7.38
CA TRP A 114 -4.55 -0.45 6.71
C TRP A 114 -5.76 0.00 5.90
N ALA A 115 -5.65 -0.06 4.58
CA ALA A 115 -6.73 0.39 3.69
C ALA A 115 -7.41 -0.83 3.08
N LEU A 116 -8.67 -1.01 3.41
CA LEU A 116 -9.44 -2.15 2.94
C LEU A 116 -10.32 -1.72 1.76
N PRO A 117 -10.26 -2.39 0.62
CA PRO A 117 -11.16 -2.06 -0.50
C PRO A 117 -12.62 -2.28 -0.17
N ARG A 118 -12.89 -3.18 0.78
CA ARG A 118 -14.25 -3.43 1.25
C ARG A 118 -14.24 -3.47 2.76
N SER A 119 -15.31 -3.03 3.37
CA SER A 119 -15.43 -3.10 4.83
C SER A 119 -15.30 -4.52 5.32
N SER A 120 -14.60 -4.69 6.42
CA SER A 120 -14.48 -5.97 7.07
C SER A 120 -14.37 -5.74 8.57
N THR A 121 -15.28 -6.33 9.32
CA THR A 121 -15.23 -6.24 10.78
C THR A 121 -14.35 -7.33 11.35
N ALA A 122 -13.93 -8.29 10.53
CA ALA A 122 -13.08 -9.37 10.99
C ALA A 122 -11.62 -8.96 11.17
N PHE A 123 -11.17 -7.93 10.46
CA PHE A 123 -9.80 -7.49 10.53
C PHE A 123 -9.63 -6.46 11.64
N GLN A 124 -9.00 -6.88 12.71
CA GLN A 124 -8.78 -6.01 13.87
C GLN A 124 -7.31 -6.10 14.27
N PRO A 125 -6.44 -5.40 13.53
CA PRO A 125 -5.00 -5.49 13.82
C PRO A 125 -4.67 -4.85 15.16
N SER A 126 -3.58 -5.33 15.77
CA SER A 126 -3.17 -4.85 17.08
C SER A 126 -2.46 -3.50 17.02
N TYR A 127 -2.15 -3.00 15.83
CA TYR A 127 -1.54 -1.69 15.67
C TYR A 127 -1.98 -1.09 14.34
N GLY A 128 -1.74 0.21 14.18
CA GLY A 128 -2.12 0.93 13.00
C GLY A 128 -3.58 1.34 13.02
N ARG A 129 -4.03 1.90 11.94
CA ARG A 129 -5.39 2.40 11.80
C ARG A 129 -6.01 1.76 10.58
N VAL A 130 -7.28 1.37 10.67
CA VAL A 130 -7.99 0.73 9.57
C VAL A 130 -8.95 1.73 8.95
N ILE A 131 -8.91 1.83 7.62
CA ILE A 131 -9.89 2.62 6.88
C ILE A 131 -10.46 1.74 5.78
N THR A 132 -11.65 2.08 5.32
CA THR A 132 -12.26 1.44 4.15
C THR A 132 -12.14 2.42 2.99
N MET A 133 -11.65 1.95 1.85
CA MET A 133 -11.51 2.80 0.67
C MET A 133 -12.90 3.06 0.09
N HIS A 134 -13.13 4.30 -0.27
CA HIS A 134 -14.43 4.70 -0.77
C HIS A 134 -14.53 4.47 -2.28
N ARG A 135 -15.59 3.79 -2.70
CA ARG A 135 -15.81 3.57 -4.13
C ARG A 135 -16.70 4.68 -4.64
N GLU A 136 -16.21 5.38 -5.64
CA GLU A 136 -16.95 6.44 -6.24
C GLU A 136 -18.17 5.89 -6.91
N GLY A 137 -19.30 6.56 -6.78
CA GLY A 137 -20.54 6.12 -7.38
C GLY A 137 -21.29 5.10 -6.56
N SER A 138 -20.75 4.68 -5.42
CA SER A 138 -21.48 3.76 -4.55
C SER A 138 -22.49 4.53 -3.73
N PRO A 139 -23.68 4.00 -3.57
CA PRO A 139 -24.69 4.65 -2.75
C PRO A 139 -24.27 4.74 -1.30
#